data_d9b2c7ef83ceb02047b370685e3d953c
#
_entry.id   d9b2c7ef83ceb02047b370685e3d953c
#
_cell.length_a   1.000
_cell.length_b   1.000
_cell.length_c   1.000
_cell.angle_alpha   90.00
_cell.angle_beta   90.00
_cell.angle_gamma   90.00
#
_symmetry.space_group_name_H-M   'P 1'
#
loop_
_entity.id
_entity.type
_entity.pdbx_description
1 polymer ?
#
loop_
_entity_poly.entity_id
_entity_poly.type
_entity_poly.pdbx_seq_one_letter_code
_entity_poly.pdbx_strand_id
1 'polypeptide(L)'
;MEENGDIYARGSQDTKCIGIQYLEAIRNLKSQGFKPLRTIHISFVPDEEVGGGDGFAKLISSAVFQSLNVGVALDEGLASETETYLVTNAERSPWWLEIKATGRPGHGSSLYANSALENLMRSFEAIMMFRSSQFDRVKAGLSKEAEVTSINPVYLKAGGSTPCGYVMNVQPSEAEAGFDIRVSPDANTEVLETLIQEQWAPQSRNMSYKFIGKAPKSGRTAANESSPWWGLLVDAVRRTGVVLNEAETRKSTTDGRFLRNVGIATYGFSPISRTPNRQHSTNEFLNAQEFCKGIRVYEEIIKAYTSYSGL
;
A
#
# COMPACT_ATOMS: atom_id res chain seq x y z
N MET A 1 -16.55 -16.27 -19.59
CA MET A 1 -15.21 -16.74 -20.05
C MET A 1 -15.15 -16.51 -21.54
N GLU A 2 -14.11 -15.87 -21.99
CA GLU A 2 -13.88 -15.63 -23.42
C GLU A 2 -13.32 -16.88 -24.12
N GLU A 3 -13.30 -16.89 -25.45
CA GLU A 3 -12.77 -18.01 -26.23
C GLU A 3 -11.28 -18.31 -25.95
N ASN A 4 -10.48 -17.29 -25.58
CA ASN A 4 -9.08 -17.41 -25.18
C ASN A 4 -8.88 -17.96 -23.75
N GLY A 5 -9.96 -18.21 -23.01
CA GLY A 5 -9.96 -18.71 -21.64
C GLY A 5 -9.85 -17.63 -20.57
N ASP A 6 -9.94 -16.34 -20.92
CA ASP A 6 -9.95 -15.25 -19.96
C ASP A 6 -11.29 -15.13 -19.23
N ILE A 7 -11.23 -14.94 -17.92
CA ILE A 7 -12.38 -14.80 -17.02
C ILE A 7 -12.42 -13.34 -16.56
N TYR A 8 -13.35 -12.57 -17.10
CA TYR A 8 -13.56 -11.17 -16.75
C TYR A 8 -14.54 -11.06 -15.59
N ALA A 9 -14.08 -10.55 -14.47
CA ALA A 9 -14.92 -10.29 -13.30
C ALA A 9 -14.18 -9.42 -12.27
N ARG A 10 -14.92 -8.67 -11.46
CA ARG A 10 -14.36 -8.03 -10.26
C ARG A 10 -13.90 -9.10 -9.27
N GLY A 11 -12.62 -9.04 -8.86
CA GLY A 11 -11.97 -10.04 -8.00
C GLY A 11 -11.29 -11.18 -8.75
N SER A 12 -11.25 -11.13 -10.10
CA SER A 12 -10.47 -12.10 -10.88
C SER A 12 -8.96 -11.98 -10.67
N GLN A 13 -8.47 -10.80 -10.27
CA GLN A 13 -7.10 -10.57 -9.78
C GLN A 13 -7.08 -10.14 -8.32
N ASP A 14 -8.06 -9.32 -7.88
CA ASP A 14 -8.07 -8.63 -6.60
C ASP A 14 -9.33 -8.95 -5.77
N THR A 15 -9.32 -9.97 -4.92
CA THR A 15 -8.42 -11.14 -4.84
C THR A 15 -9.22 -12.40 -4.57
N LYS A 16 -10.51 -12.44 -5.06
CA LYS A 16 -11.39 -13.62 -4.92
C LYS A 16 -10.77 -14.87 -5.51
N CYS A 17 -10.03 -14.73 -6.65
CA CYS A 17 -9.32 -15.84 -7.28
C CYS A 17 -8.33 -16.50 -6.30
N ILE A 18 -7.61 -15.71 -5.50
CA ILE A 18 -6.63 -16.19 -4.53
C ILE A 18 -7.31 -17.00 -3.42
N GLY A 19 -8.41 -16.47 -2.87
CA GLY A 19 -9.19 -17.20 -1.88
C GLY A 19 -9.66 -18.58 -2.38
N ILE A 20 -10.11 -18.66 -3.63
CA ILE A 20 -10.51 -19.93 -4.25
C ILE A 20 -9.30 -20.83 -4.49
N GLN A 21 -8.16 -20.28 -4.94
CA GLN A 21 -6.93 -21.06 -5.13
C GLN A 21 -6.46 -21.69 -3.81
N TYR A 22 -6.51 -20.97 -2.68
CA TYR A 22 -6.22 -21.54 -1.36
C TYR A 22 -7.14 -22.72 -1.01
N LEU A 23 -8.45 -22.55 -1.22
CA LEU A 23 -9.42 -23.60 -0.90
C LEU A 23 -9.22 -24.85 -1.75
N GLU A 24 -8.98 -24.68 -3.07
CA GLU A 24 -8.72 -25.79 -3.96
C GLU A 24 -7.40 -26.50 -3.69
N ALA A 25 -6.32 -25.71 -3.39
CA ALA A 25 -5.05 -26.30 -2.99
C ALA A 25 -5.17 -27.15 -1.72
N ILE A 26 -5.89 -26.66 -0.69
CA ILE A 26 -6.15 -27.43 0.53
C ILE A 26 -7.01 -28.66 0.24
N ARG A 27 -8.03 -28.56 -0.61
CA ARG A 27 -8.88 -29.70 -1.01
C ARG A 27 -8.05 -30.79 -1.70
N ASN A 28 -7.16 -30.40 -2.62
CA ASN A 28 -6.26 -31.32 -3.31
C ASN A 28 -5.29 -32.00 -2.33
N LEU A 29 -4.67 -31.24 -1.46
CA LEU A 29 -3.74 -31.78 -0.45
C LEU A 29 -4.45 -32.74 0.50
N LYS A 30 -5.65 -32.41 0.93
CA LYS A 30 -6.47 -33.27 1.78
C LYS A 30 -6.83 -34.59 1.04
N SER A 31 -7.19 -34.54 -0.23
CA SER A 31 -7.50 -35.72 -1.04
C SER A 31 -6.29 -36.65 -1.24
N GLN A 32 -5.07 -36.08 -1.23
CA GLN A 32 -3.79 -36.81 -1.29
C GLN A 32 -3.36 -37.37 0.07
N GLY A 33 -4.12 -37.14 1.14
CA GLY A 33 -3.79 -37.59 2.50
C GLY A 33 -2.70 -36.77 3.18
N PHE A 34 -2.35 -35.58 2.66
CA PHE A 34 -1.37 -34.69 3.29
C PHE A 34 -1.82 -34.25 4.68
N LYS A 35 -0.93 -34.35 5.65
CA LYS A 35 -1.15 -33.95 7.05
C LYS A 35 -0.15 -32.86 7.42
N PRO A 36 -0.62 -31.60 7.58
CA PRO A 36 0.25 -30.50 7.98
C PRO A 36 0.69 -30.65 9.45
N LEU A 37 1.93 -30.27 9.76
CA LEU A 37 2.41 -30.13 11.15
C LEU A 37 1.92 -28.85 11.80
N ARG A 38 1.72 -27.81 10.98
CA ARG A 38 1.24 -26.48 11.41
C ARG A 38 -0.18 -26.26 10.95
N THR A 39 -0.97 -25.58 11.76
CA THR A 39 -2.35 -25.21 11.42
C THR A 39 -2.34 -24.14 10.31
N ILE A 40 -3.28 -24.27 9.38
CA ILE A 40 -3.53 -23.29 8.34
C ILE A 40 -4.78 -22.49 8.76
N HIS A 41 -4.64 -21.18 8.75
CA HIS A 41 -5.76 -20.27 8.95
C HIS A 41 -5.97 -19.46 7.66
N ILE A 42 -7.20 -19.35 7.20
CA ILE A 42 -7.59 -18.46 6.11
C ILE A 42 -8.54 -17.44 6.69
N SER A 43 -8.22 -16.16 6.56
CA SER A 43 -9.11 -15.07 6.94
C SER A 43 -9.70 -14.40 5.70
N PHE A 44 -11.00 -14.17 5.74
CA PHE A 44 -11.72 -13.33 4.79
C PHE A 44 -12.26 -12.14 5.54
N VAL A 45 -11.85 -10.95 5.13
CA VAL A 45 -12.20 -9.70 5.82
C VAL A 45 -13.06 -8.82 4.92
N PRO A 46 -13.94 -7.98 5.50
CA PRO A 46 -14.97 -7.29 4.73
C PRO A 46 -14.53 -5.95 4.14
N ASP A 47 -13.43 -5.32 4.61
CA ASP A 47 -13.17 -3.89 4.41
C ASP A 47 -11.72 -3.55 4.04
N GLU A 48 -10.97 -4.47 3.45
CA GLU A 48 -9.59 -4.24 3.00
C GLU A 48 -9.52 -3.04 2.06
N GLU A 49 -10.41 -2.97 1.08
CA GLU A 49 -10.49 -1.95 0.02
C GLU A 49 -10.75 -0.51 0.54
N VAL A 50 -11.18 -0.39 1.77
CA VAL A 50 -11.41 0.89 2.46
C VAL A 50 -10.52 1.10 3.68
N GLY A 51 -9.46 0.29 3.79
CA GLY A 51 -8.38 0.45 4.77
C GLY A 51 -8.43 -0.50 5.97
N GLY A 52 -9.27 -1.54 5.97
CA GLY A 52 -9.22 -2.66 6.92
C GLY A 52 -9.50 -2.31 8.39
N GLY A 53 -10.07 -1.12 8.66
CA GLY A 53 -10.22 -0.60 10.03
C GLY A 53 -11.21 -1.37 10.90
N ASP A 54 -12.28 -1.85 10.28
CA ASP A 54 -13.35 -2.59 10.96
C ASP A 54 -13.19 -4.11 10.86
N GLY A 55 -12.41 -4.60 9.90
CA GLY A 55 -12.11 -5.99 9.64
C GLY A 55 -10.78 -6.43 10.25
N PHE A 56 -9.71 -6.40 9.46
CA PHE A 56 -8.44 -6.99 9.86
C PHE A 56 -7.76 -6.28 11.03
N ALA A 57 -7.87 -4.97 11.14
CA ALA A 57 -7.32 -4.21 12.27
C ALA A 57 -7.95 -4.63 13.62
N LYS A 58 -9.24 -4.94 13.63
CA LYS A 58 -9.93 -5.48 14.82
C LYS A 58 -9.55 -6.93 15.06
N LEU A 59 -9.47 -7.75 14.01
CA LEU A 59 -9.08 -9.14 14.12
C LEU A 59 -7.70 -9.28 14.76
N ILE A 60 -6.69 -8.58 14.25
CA ILE A 60 -5.31 -8.69 14.75
C ILE A 60 -5.15 -8.25 16.21
N SER A 61 -6.01 -7.35 16.68
CA SER A 61 -6.03 -6.87 18.06
C SER A 61 -6.80 -7.80 19.00
N SER A 62 -7.46 -8.82 18.47
CA SER A 62 -8.33 -9.72 19.27
C SER A 62 -7.56 -10.83 19.96
N ALA A 63 -8.09 -11.30 21.10
CA ALA A 63 -7.56 -12.48 21.77
C ALA A 63 -7.62 -13.75 20.89
N VAL A 64 -8.61 -13.82 19.98
CA VAL A 64 -8.73 -14.91 19.01
C VAL A 64 -7.50 -14.94 18.13
N PHE A 65 -7.12 -13.82 17.50
CA PHE A 65 -5.94 -13.78 16.64
C PHE A 65 -4.65 -14.11 17.40
N GLN A 66 -4.49 -13.57 18.61
CA GLN A 66 -3.32 -13.87 19.45
C GLN A 66 -3.19 -15.37 19.75
N SER A 67 -4.32 -16.08 19.94
CA SER A 67 -4.33 -17.52 20.19
C SER A 67 -3.96 -18.38 18.98
N LEU A 68 -3.99 -17.81 17.75
CA LEU A 68 -3.63 -18.53 16.53
C LEU A 68 -2.12 -18.81 16.43
N ASN A 69 -1.29 -18.05 17.15
CA ASN A 69 0.18 -18.18 17.14
C ASN A 69 0.76 -18.20 15.71
N VAL A 70 0.43 -17.19 14.92
CA VAL A 70 0.79 -17.11 13.51
C VAL A 70 2.30 -16.89 13.33
N GLY A 71 2.97 -17.79 12.62
CA GLY A 71 4.41 -17.69 12.33
C GLY A 71 4.71 -16.93 11.03
N VAL A 72 3.86 -17.07 10.02
CA VAL A 72 4.01 -16.42 8.72
C VAL A 72 2.63 -16.20 8.09
N ALA A 73 2.51 -15.17 7.29
CA ALA A 73 1.31 -14.91 6.51
C ALA A 73 1.63 -14.64 5.03
N LEU A 74 0.71 -15.04 4.17
CA LEU A 74 0.62 -14.55 2.81
C LEU A 74 -0.58 -13.63 2.72
N ASP A 75 -0.33 -12.47 2.15
CA ASP A 75 -1.34 -11.47 1.83
C ASP A 75 -1.43 -11.31 0.32
N GLU A 76 -2.33 -10.50 -0.17
CA GLU A 76 -2.52 -10.26 -1.59
C GLU A 76 -1.26 -9.76 -2.29
N GLY A 77 -1.03 -10.23 -3.51
CA GLY A 77 0.06 -9.83 -4.38
C GLY A 77 -0.41 -9.06 -5.61
N LEU A 78 0.45 -9.02 -6.59
CA LEU A 78 0.23 -8.35 -7.87
C LEU A 78 0.37 -9.35 -9.02
N ALA A 79 -0.38 -9.14 -10.10
CA ALA A 79 -0.18 -9.84 -11.34
C ALA A 79 1.14 -9.38 -12.00
N SER A 80 1.83 -10.31 -12.68
CA SER A 80 3.05 -10.06 -13.45
C SER A 80 2.77 -10.20 -14.94
N GLU A 81 3.24 -9.25 -15.72
CA GLU A 81 3.18 -9.33 -17.20
C GLU A 81 4.18 -10.34 -17.77
N THR A 82 5.17 -10.73 -16.97
CA THR A 82 6.22 -11.68 -17.36
C THR A 82 5.89 -13.12 -16.94
N GLU A 83 6.81 -14.04 -17.18
CA GLU A 83 6.69 -15.45 -16.76
C GLU A 83 7.03 -15.67 -15.27
N THR A 84 7.53 -14.66 -14.59
CA THR A 84 7.92 -14.71 -13.18
C THR A 84 6.79 -14.22 -12.28
N TYR A 85 6.80 -14.60 -11.01
CA TYR A 85 5.86 -14.03 -10.03
C TYR A 85 6.48 -12.85 -9.29
N LEU A 86 5.62 -11.88 -8.98
CA LEU A 86 5.96 -10.76 -8.10
C LEU A 86 5.73 -11.15 -6.64
N VAL A 87 6.53 -10.58 -5.78
CA VAL A 87 6.35 -10.70 -4.33
C VAL A 87 6.68 -9.37 -3.67
N THR A 88 5.90 -9.01 -2.67
CA THR A 88 6.13 -7.79 -1.89
C THR A 88 6.40 -8.14 -0.44
N ASN A 89 7.37 -7.45 0.19
CA ASN A 89 7.74 -7.66 1.58
C ASN A 89 7.60 -6.39 2.44
N ALA A 90 7.15 -5.31 1.84
CA ALA A 90 6.88 -4.02 2.47
C ALA A 90 5.87 -3.24 1.63
N GLU A 91 5.32 -2.17 2.19
CA GLU A 91 4.40 -1.27 1.52
C GLU A 91 4.54 0.14 2.06
N ARG A 92 4.08 1.13 1.29
CA ARG A 92 4.05 2.53 1.73
C ARG A 92 2.84 2.77 2.62
N SER A 93 2.98 3.69 3.60
CA SER A 93 1.90 4.05 4.52
C SER A 93 1.21 5.34 4.09
N PRO A 94 -0.13 5.37 3.99
CA PRO A 94 -0.86 6.57 3.60
C PRO A 94 -0.95 7.57 4.75
N TRP A 95 -0.59 8.82 4.47
CA TRP A 95 -0.83 9.98 5.30
C TRP A 95 -1.60 11.02 4.48
N TRP A 96 -2.78 11.39 4.92
CA TRP A 96 -3.59 12.43 4.29
C TRP A 96 -3.46 13.69 5.11
N LEU A 97 -2.73 14.66 4.56
CA LEU A 97 -2.38 15.90 5.23
C LEU A 97 -3.22 17.05 4.67
N GLU A 98 -3.85 17.81 5.55
CA GLU A 98 -4.43 19.10 5.25
C GLU A 98 -3.60 20.19 5.91
N ILE A 99 -3.22 21.22 5.15
CA ILE A 99 -2.58 22.43 5.67
C ILE A 99 -3.48 23.61 5.45
N LYS A 100 -3.54 24.50 6.45
CA LYS A 100 -4.34 25.72 6.44
C LYS A 100 -3.48 26.93 6.81
N ALA A 101 -3.59 27.97 6.01
CA ALA A 101 -2.97 29.26 6.28
C ALA A 101 -4.08 30.28 6.60
N THR A 102 -3.82 31.15 7.59
CA THR A 102 -4.66 32.30 7.90
C THR A 102 -3.90 33.60 7.67
N GLY A 103 -4.60 34.66 7.36
CA GLY A 103 -3.99 35.97 7.12
C GLY A 103 -5.03 37.10 7.18
N ARG A 104 -4.52 38.33 7.18
CA ARG A 104 -5.36 39.51 7.18
C ARG A 104 -6.13 39.61 5.85
N PRO A 105 -7.47 39.61 5.86
CA PRO A 105 -8.23 39.92 4.65
C PRO A 105 -8.15 41.42 4.34
N GLY A 106 -8.39 41.78 3.09
CA GLY A 106 -8.47 43.18 2.72
C GLY A 106 -8.57 43.44 1.23
N HIS A 107 -8.45 44.69 0.86
CA HIS A 107 -8.58 45.12 -0.54
C HIS A 107 -7.42 44.57 -1.36
N GLY A 108 -7.71 44.02 -2.54
CA GLY A 108 -6.71 43.40 -3.42
C GLY A 108 -5.56 44.32 -3.91
N SER A 109 -5.81 45.66 -3.88
CA SER A 109 -4.77 46.65 -4.23
C SER A 109 -3.79 46.93 -3.11
N SER A 110 -4.00 46.43 -1.90
CA SER A 110 -3.13 46.68 -0.73
C SER A 110 -2.03 45.63 -0.64
N LEU A 111 -0.82 46.07 -0.31
CA LEU A 111 0.31 45.17 -0.02
C LEU A 111 0.26 44.76 1.44
N TYR A 112 -0.17 43.56 1.72
CA TYR A 112 -0.10 42.96 3.05
C TYR A 112 0.98 41.89 3.09
N ALA A 113 1.87 41.97 4.08
CA ALA A 113 2.80 40.90 4.37
C ALA A 113 2.05 39.71 5.01
N ASN A 114 2.46 38.50 4.66
CA ASN A 114 1.92 37.26 5.26
C ASN A 114 0.40 37.09 5.02
N SER A 115 -0.08 37.38 3.82
CA SER A 115 -1.45 37.02 3.44
C SER A 115 -1.62 35.50 3.47
N ALA A 116 -2.86 35.02 3.70
CA ALA A 116 -3.14 33.58 3.77
C ALA A 116 -2.66 32.84 2.51
N LEU A 117 -2.96 33.39 1.34
CA LEU A 117 -2.59 32.78 0.07
C LEU A 117 -1.07 32.79 -0.15
N GLU A 118 -0.37 33.89 0.16
CA GLU A 118 1.09 33.96 0.09
C GLU A 118 1.74 32.90 0.97
N ASN A 119 1.30 32.76 2.22
CA ASN A 119 1.83 31.76 3.15
C ASN A 119 1.60 30.33 2.65
N LEU A 120 0.42 30.03 2.12
CA LEU A 120 0.13 28.73 1.52
C LEU A 120 1.01 28.45 0.30
N MET A 121 1.23 29.44 -0.58
CA MET A 121 2.09 29.28 -1.76
C MET A 121 3.54 28.99 -1.40
N ARG A 122 4.09 29.65 -0.37
CA ARG A 122 5.45 29.35 0.13
C ARG A 122 5.56 27.91 0.67
N SER A 123 4.51 27.42 1.35
CA SER A 123 4.45 26.03 1.79
C SER A 123 4.36 25.06 0.63
N PHE A 124 3.57 25.42 -0.36
CA PHE A 124 3.43 24.61 -1.58
C PHE A 124 4.75 24.48 -2.31
N GLU A 125 5.54 25.56 -2.41
CA GLU A 125 6.87 25.55 -3.01
C GLU A 125 7.80 24.57 -2.26
N ALA A 126 7.88 24.65 -0.93
CA ALA A 126 8.69 23.75 -0.11
C ALA A 126 8.27 22.27 -0.30
N ILE A 127 6.98 22.00 -0.35
CA ILE A 127 6.44 20.66 -0.60
C ILE A 127 6.81 20.18 -2.00
N MET A 128 6.70 21.03 -3.01
CA MET A 128 7.06 20.68 -4.40
C MET A 128 8.56 20.45 -4.56
N MET A 129 9.40 21.16 -3.83
CA MET A 129 10.85 20.88 -3.80
C MET A 129 11.14 19.50 -3.20
N PHE A 130 10.50 19.15 -2.09
CA PHE A 130 10.61 17.80 -1.52
C PHE A 130 10.13 16.74 -2.53
N ARG A 131 8.95 16.94 -3.14
CA ARG A 131 8.43 16.04 -4.17
C ARG A 131 9.41 15.84 -5.33
N SER A 132 10.00 16.93 -5.84
CA SER A 132 10.99 16.87 -6.90
C SER A 132 12.23 16.06 -6.50
N SER A 133 12.73 16.23 -5.27
CA SER A 133 13.86 15.44 -4.78
C SER A 133 13.60 13.93 -4.77
N GLN A 134 12.36 13.51 -4.49
CA GLN A 134 11.97 12.10 -4.56
C GLN A 134 11.92 11.60 -6.02
N PHE A 135 11.39 12.43 -6.94
CA PHE A 135 11.41 12.11 -8.36
C PHE A 135 12.83 11.99 -8.92
N ASP A 136 13.73 12.87 -8.51
CA ASP A 136 15.11 12.86 -8.99
C ASP A 136 15.84 11.59 -8.57
N ARG A 137 15.59 11.07 -7.37
CA ARG A 137 16.11 9.76 -6.94
C ARG A 137 15.65 8.63 -7.85
N VAL A 138 14.37 8.64 -8.22
CA VAL A 138 13.80 7.61 -9.12
C VAL A 138 14.39 7.73 -10.52
N LYS A 139 14.44 8.94 -11.08
CA LYS A 139 15.00 9.20 -12.42
C LYS A 139 16.49 8.85 -12.52
N ALA A 140 17.25 9.08 -11.44
CA ALA A 140 18.66 8.72 -11.36
C ALA A 140 18.89 7.22 -11.14
N GLY A 141 17.83 6.38 -11.02
CA GLY A 141 17.95 4.96 -10.75
C GLY A 141 18.44 4.62 -9.33
N LEU A 142 18.45 5.59 -8.42
CA LEU A 142 18.91 5.41 -7.03
C LEU A 142 17.88 4.74 -6.14
N SER A 143 16.62 4.74 -6.57
CA SER A 143 15.49 4.13 -5.84
C SER A 143 14.40 3.75 -6.83
N LYS A 144 13.65 2.68 -6.52
CA LYS A 144 12.39 2.37 -7.21
C LYS A 144 11.29 3.35 -6.73
N GLU A 145 10.25 3.55 -7.52
CA GLU A 145 9.16 4.48 -7.19
C GLU A 145 8.46 4.13 -5.86
N ALA A 146 8.34 2.86 -5.52
CA ALA A 146 7.74 2.40 -4.27
C ALA A 146 8.65 2.61 -3.04
N GLU A 147 9.93 2.90 -3.24
CA GLU A 147 10.93 3.08 -2.17
C GLU A 147 11.08 4.54 -1.74
N VAL A 148 10.48 5.48 -2.46
CA VAL A 148 10.49 6.90 -2.12
C VAL A 148 9.17 7.32 -1.47
N THR A 149 9.22 8.37 -0.66
CA THR A 149 8.01 8.99 -0.13
C THR A 149 7.41 9.90 -1.20
N SER A 150 6.24 9.54 -1.71
CA SER A 150 5.52 10.41 -2.64
C SER A 150 4.61 11.37 -1.89
N ILE A 151 4.45 12.58 -2.44
CA ILE A 151 3.48 13.56 -1.99
C ILE A 151 2.79 14.17 -3.21
N ASN A 152 1.48 14.10 -3.24
CA ASN A 152 0.68 14.64 -4.32
C ASN A 152 -0.37 15.61 -3.78
N PRO A 153 -0.45 16.84 -4.30
CA PRO A 153 -1.56 17.73 -3.99
C PRO A 153 -2.84 17.15 -4.57
N VAL A 154 -3.89 17.14 -3.77
CA VAL A 154 -5.21 16.59 -4.16
C VAL A 154 -6.29 17.67 -4.23
N TYR A 155 -6.13 18.75 -3.49
CA TYR A 155 -6.96 19.93 -3.64
C TYR A 155 -6.24 21.20 -3.17
N LEU A 156 -6.73 22.34 -3.67
CA LEU A 156 -6.33 23.69 -3.27
C LEU A 156 -7.57 24.57 -3.20
N LYS A 157 -7.76 25.29 -2.10
CA LYS A 157 -8.92 26.13 -1.88
C LYS A 157 -8.50 27.48 -1.29
N ALA A 158 -8.85 28.57 -1.96
CA ALA A 158 -8.62 29.94 -1.53
C ALA A 158 -9.55 30.90 -2.25
N GLY A 159 -9.74 32.08 -1.70
CA GLY A 159 -10.58 33.14 -2.29
C GLY A 159 -12.06 33.01 -1.98
N GLY A 160 -12.77 34.15 -2.04
CA GLY A 160 -14.24 34.21 -1.93
C GLY A 160 -14.89 33.88 -3.25
N SER A 161 -15.81 32.91 -3.28
CA SER A 161 -16.62 32.59 -4.46
C SER A 161 -18.01 33.27 -4.40
N THR A 162 -18.52 33.64 -5.56
CA THR A 162 -19.90 34.14 -5.78
C THR A 162 -20.53 33.30 -6.88
N PRO A 163 -21.85 33.40 -7.10
CA PRO A 163 -22.49 32.74 -8.24
C PRO A 163 -21.92 33.13 -9.61
N CYS A 164 -21.25 34.29 -9.71
CA CYS A 164 -20.62 34.78 -10.94
C CYS A 164 -19.09 34.53 -11.01
N GLY A 165 -18.50 33.79 -10.07
CA GLY A 165 -17.06 33.52 -10.02
C GLY A 165 -16.41 34.02 -8.74
N TYR A 166 -15.10 34.33 -8.79
CA TYR A 166 -14.35 34.78 -7.63
C TYR A 166 -14.34 36.28 -7.46
N VAL A 167 -14.26 36.74 -6.20
CA VAL A 167 -14.11 38.17 -5.87
C VAL A 167 -12.65 38.57 -6.04
N MET A 168 -12.31 39.19 -7.17
CA MET A 168 -10.93 39.47 -7.56
C MET A 168 -10.25 40.62 -6.78
N ASN A 169 -11.02 41.50 -6.16
CA ASN A 169 -10.51 42.68 -5.44
C ASN A 169 -10.41 42.48 -3.92
N VAL A 170 -10.54 41.25 -3.43
CA VAL A 170 -10.47 40.92 -2.00
C VAL A 170 -9.42 39.81 -1.75
N GLN A 171 -8.47 40.10 -0.86
CA GLN A 171 -7.53 39.08 -0.36
C GLN A 171 -8.25 38.19 0.67
N PRO A 172 -8.19 36.86 0.55
CA PRO A 172 -8.88 35.95 1.46
C PRO A 172 -8.22 35.92 2.85
N SER A 173 -9.03 35.65 3.88
CA SER A 173 -8.54 35.43 5.26
C SER A 173 -7.98 34.03 5.48
N GLU A 174 -8.32 33.09 4.62
CA GLU A 174 -7.95 31.69 4.73
C GLU A 174 -7.59 31.10 3.38
N ALA A 175 -6.67 30.13 3.39
CA ALA A 175 -6.35 29.28 2.25
C ALA A 175 -5.95 27.90 2.78
N GLU A 176 -6.33 26.85 2.07
CA GLU A 176 -6.04 25.47 2.47
C GLU A 176 -5.68 24.58 1.29
N ALA A 177 -4.91 23.54 1.56
CA ALA A 177 -4.56 22.50 0.58
C ALA A 177 -4.50 21.13 1.24
N GLY A 178 -4.86 20.12 0.46
CA GLY A 178 -4.78 18.71 0.87
C GLY A 178 -3.76 17.94 0.05
N PHE A 179 -3.10 16.98 0.72
CA PHE A 179 -2.04 16.16 0.13
C PHE A 179 -2.25 14.69 0.47
N ASP A 180 -2.10 13.81 -0.54
CA ASP A 180 -1.89 12.38 -0.35
C ASP A 180 -0.37 12.13 -0.27
N ILE A 181 0.09 11.69 0.89
CA ILE A 181 1.46 11.30 1.14
C ILE A 181 1.50 9.79 1.26
N ARG A 182 2.40 9.15 0.51
CA ARG A 182 2.70 7.72 0.64
C ARG A 182 4.10 7.56 1.22
N VAL A 183 4.17 7.33 2.51
CA VAL A 183 5.42 7.27 3.28
C VAL A 183 6.14 5.96 2.97
N SER A 184 7.40 6.06 2.53
CA SER A 184 8.25 4.89 2.31
C SER A 184 8.44 4.10 3.62
N PRO A 185 8.47 2.74 3.57
CA PRO A 185 8.77 1.93 4.77
C PRO A 185 10.15 2.23 5.36
N ASP A 186 11.07 2.78 4.56
CA ASP A 186 12.44 3.10 5.00
C ASP A 186 12.60 4.59 5.42
N ALA A 187 11.52 5.40 5.29
CA ALA A 187 11.57 6.81 5.67
C ALA A 187 11.64 6.99 7.20
N ASN A 188 12.37 8.00 7.64
CA ASN A 188 12.29 8.49 9.01
C ASN A 188 11.05 9.38 9.16
N THR A 189 10.04 8.88 9.85
CA THR A 189 8.76 9.57 10.04
C THR A 189 8.88 10.81 10.93
N GLU A 190 9.80 10.83 11.89
CA GLU A 190 10.04 11.99 12.77
C GLU A 190 10.60 13.17 11.95
N VAL A 191 11.53 12.88 11.04
CA VAL A 191 12.06 13.90 10.12
C VAL A 191 10.96 14.44 9.22
N LEU A 192 10.09 13.59 8.70
CA LEU A 192 8.97 14.03 7.87
C LEU A 192 7.97 14.90 8.66
N GLU A 193 7.66 14.52 9.89
CA GLU A 193 6.80 15.32 10.78
C GLU A 193 7.43 16.68 11.11
N THR A 194 8.73 16.70 11.34
CA THR A 194 9.48 17.96 11.54
C THR A 194 9.40 18.85 10.30
N LEU A 195 9.56 18.30 9.08
CA LEU A 195 9.39 19.06 7.84
C LEU A 195 7.98 19.63 7.72
N ILE A 196 6.95 18.85 8.06
CA ILE A 196 5.57 19.33 8.07
C ILE A 196 5.41 20.51 9.03
N GLN A 197 5.90 20.37 10.25
CA GLN A 197 5.71 21.36 11.31
C GLN A 197 6.51 22.64 11.06
N GLU A 198 7.76 22.52 10.61
CA GLU A 198 8.68 23.66 10.54
C GLU A 198 8.73 24.33 9.17
N GLN A 199 8.49 23.60 8.11
CA GLN A 199 8.64 24.12 6.74
C GLN A 199 7.31 24.18 5.97
N TRP A 200 6.47 23.13 6.06
CA TRP A 200 5.26 23.05 5.27
C TRP A 200 4.08 23.79 5.91
N ALA A 201 3.97 23.73 7.24
CA ALA A 201 2.90 24.41 7.97
C ALA A 201 3.42 25.10 9.25
N PRO A 202 4.44 26.00 9.16
CA PRO A 202 5.01 26.63 10.33
C PRO A 202 4.03 27.61 10.98
N GLN A 203 3.87 27.47 12.28
CA GLN A 203 3.01 28.33 13.09
C GLN A 203 3.44 29.81 13.03
N SER A 204 4.75 30.07 12.84
CA SER A 204 5.31 31.42 12.67
C SER A 204 4.79 32.16 11.42
N ARG A 205 4.23 31.44 10.46
CA ARG A 205 3.54 32.00 9.28
C ARG A 205 2.02 31.91 9.37
N ASN A 206 1.47 31.81 10.58
CA ASN A 206 0.02 31.64 10.80
C ASN A 206 -0.56 30.41 10.07
N MET A 207 0.20 29.32 10.10
CA MET A 207 -0.23 28.07 9.47
C MET A 207 -0.51 27.00 10.51
N SER A 208 -1.39 26.09 10.13
CA SER A 208 -1.72 24.89 10.89
C SER A 208 -1.84 23.71 9.96
N TYR A 209 -1.75 22.51 10.52
CA TYR A 209 -2.00 21.28 9.77
C TYR A 209 -2.80 20.28 10.60
N LYS A 210 -3.44 19.36 9.92
CA LYS A 210 -4.04 18.18 10.54
C LYS A 210 -3.88 16.96 9.61
N PHE A 211 -3.79 15.80 10.20
CA PHE A 211 -3.92 14.56 9.47
C PHE A 211 -5.40 14.15 9.42
N ILE A 212 -5.95 14.00 8.22
CA ILE A 212 -7.28 13.42 8.00
C ILE A 212 -7.19 11.90 8.18
N GLY A 213 -6.04 11.32 7.81
CA GLY A 213 -5.68 9.94 8.05
C GLY A 213 -4.16 9.81 8.15
N LYS A 214 -3.68 9.05 9.13
CA LYS A 214 -2.26 8.81 9.36
C LYS A 214 -2.06 7.36 9.79
N ALA A 215 -1.75 6.51 8.81
CA ALA A 215 -1.41 5.14 9.10
C ALA A 215 -0.03 5.04 9.77
N PRO A 216 0.17 4.13 10.73
CA PRO A 216 1.50 3.84 11.26
C PRO A 216 2.40 3.36 10.12
N LYS A 217 3.71 3.61 10.23
CA LYS A 217 4.68 3.11 9.26
C LYS A 217 4.65 1.57 9.26
N SER A 218 4.48 0.98 8.09
CA SER A 218 4.56 -0.47 7.93
C SER A 218 6.00 -0.95 8.09
N GLY A 219 6.20 -2.06 8.79
CA GLY A 219 7.47 -2.76 8.84
C GLY A 219 7.83 -3.40 7.49
N ARG A 220 9.08 -3.87 7.38
CA ARG A 220 9.57 -4.68 6.25
C ARG A 220 9.81 -6.11 6.72
N THR A 221 9.26 -7.10 6.02
CA THR A 221 9.58 -8.51 6.24
C THR A 221 10.93 -8.83 5.59
N ALA A 222 11.80 -9.55 6.29
CA ALA A 222 13.08 -10.00 5.73
C ALA A 222 12.85 -10.93 4.53
N ALA A 223 13.47 -10.62 3.39
CA ALA A 223 13.41 -11.40 2.15
C ALA A 223 14.84 -11.84 1.73
N ASN A 224 15.54 -12.45 2.65
CA ASN A 224 16.91 -12.96 2.50
C ASN A 224 17.12 -14.20 3.39
N GLU A 225 18.33 -14.69 3.48
CA GLU A 225 18.72 -15.89 4.23
C GLU A 225 18.42 -15.83 5.74
N SER A 226 18.19 -14.63 6.30
CA SER A 226 17.82 -14.48 7.71
C SER A 226 16.39 -14.92 8.01
N SER A 227 15.53 -15.06 6.99
CA SER A 227 14.16 -15.51 7.14
C SER A 227 13.96 -16.91 6.57
N PRO A 228 13.72 -17.93 7.41
CA PRO A 228 13.41 -19.26 6.91
C PRO A 228 12.16 -19.28 6.04
N TRP A 229 11.18 -18.41 6.32
CA TRP A 229 9.96 -18.29 5.56
C TRP A 229 10.20 -17.83 4.12
N TRP A 230 11.18 -16.93 3.92
CA TRP A 230 11.58 -16.50 2.59
C TRP A 230 12.17 -17.66 1.78
N GLY A 231 13.13 -18.40 2.36
CA GLY A 231 13.72 -19.55 1.70
C GLY A 231 12.69 -20.61 1.31
N LEU A 232 11.75 -20.90 2.21
CA LEU A 232 10.66 -21.84 1.96
C LEU A 232 9.74 -21.38 0.84
N LEU A 233 9.42 -20.07 0.75
CA LEU A 233 8.62 -19.49 -0.33
C LEU A 233 9.32 -19.64 -1.68
N VAL A 234 10.59 -19.22 -1.75
CA VAL A 234 11.40 -19.31 -2.98
C VAL A 234 11.50 -20.74 -3.48
N ASP A 235 11.81 -21.69 -2.58
CA ASP A 235 11.95 -23.09 -2.95
C ASP A 235 10.62 -23.74 -3.36
N ALA A 236 9.52 -23.38 -2.71
CA ALA A 236 8.19 -23.87 -3.07
C ALA A 236 7.79 -23.40 -4.46
N VAL A 237 7.96 -22.11 -4.77
CA VAL A 237 7.68 -21.56 -6.08
C VAL A 237 8.57 -22.20 -7.16
N ARG A 238 9.89 -22.32 -6.88
CA ARG A 238 10.85 -22.96 -7.82
C ARG A 238 10.46 -24.39 -8.18
N ARG A 239 9.91 -25.18 -7.24
CA ARG A 239 9.43 -26.54 -7.52
C ARG A 239 8.30 -26.61 -8.55
N THR A 240 7.58 -25.51 -8.76
CA THR A 240 6.55 -25.42 -9.81
C THR A 240 7.10 -25.03 -11.19
N GLY A 241 8.43 -24.83 -11.30
CA GLY A 241 9.09 -24.44 -12.54
C GLY A 241 9.04 -22.94 -12.83
N VAL A 242 8.56 -22.12 -11.88
CA VAL A 242 8.49 -20.65 -12.01
C VAL A 242 9.52 -19.98 -11.12
N VAL A 243 10.03 -18.83 -11.56
CA VAL A 243 10.96 -18.01 -10.80
C VAL A 243 10.19 -16.91 -10.05
N LEU A 244 10.53 -16.73 -8.79
CA LEU A 244 10.06 -15.61 -7.99
C LEU A 244 11.03 -14.43 -8.17
N ASN A 245 10.51 -13.24 -8.42
CA ASN A 245 11.33 -12.03 -8.48
C ASN A 245 11.90 -11.68 -7.09
N GLU A 246 12.88 -10.77 -7.08
CA GLU A 246 13.29 -10.14 -5.83
C GLU A 246 12.10 -9.46 -5.16
N ALA A 247 12.08 -9.53 -3.81
CA ALA A 247 10.99 -8.92 -3.06
C ALA A 247 11.01 -7.38 -3.18
N GLU A 248 9.85 -6.80 -3.40
CA GLU A 248 9.70 -5.37 -3.64
C GLU A 248 8.81 -4.70 -2.60
N THR A 249 8.90 -3.38 -2.53
CA THR A 249 7.94 -2.56 -1.80
C THR A 249 6.69 -2.35 -2.67
N ARG A 250 5.50 -2.60 -2.12
CA ARG A 250 4.22 -2.28 -2.78
C ARG A 250 3.96 -0.77 -2.75
N LYS A 251 3.46 -0.22 -3.85
CA LYS A 251 3.10 1.22 -3.95
C LYS A 251 1.84 1.57 -3.15
N SER A 252 0.86 0.66 -3.13
CA SER A 252 -0.38 0.74 -2.35
C SER A 252 -0.22 0.08 -0.97
N THR A 253 -1.30 0.07 -0.21
CA THR A 253 -1.39 -0.60 1.09
C THR A 253 -2.25 -1.85 1.00
N THR A 254 -2.00 -2.80 1.90
CA THR A 254 -2.78 -4.02 2.11
C THR A 254 -2.94 -4.28 3.60
N ASP A 255 -3.72 -5.28 3.98
CA ASP A 255 -3.85 -5.68 5.38
C ASP A 255 -2.56 -6.30 5.96
N GLY A 256 -1.61 -6.69 5.11
CA GLY A 256 -0.28 -7.17 5.50
C GLY A 256 0.50 -6.21 6.40
N ARG A 257 0.21 -4.90 6.31
CA ARG A 257 0.81 -3.90 7.22
C ARG A 257 0.51 -4.15 8.67
N PHE A 258 -0.71 -4.59 8.99
CA PHE A 258 -1.10 -4.88 10.37
C PHE A 258 -0.31 -6.05 10.95
N LEU A 259 -0.06 -7.08 10.14
CA LEU A 259 0.74 -8.25 10.51
C LEU A 259 2.21 -7.87 10.72
N ARG A 260 2.80 -7.12 9.79
CA ARG A 260 4.19 -6.64 9.91
C ARG A 260 4.39 -5.76 11.15
N ASN A 261 3.39 -4.93 11.49
CA ASN A 261 3.48 -4.05 12.67
C ASN A 261 3.47 -4.81 14.00
N VAL A 262 2.96 -6.05 14.04
CA VAL A 262 3.06 -6.93 15.21
C VAL A 262 4.19 -7.97 15.08
N GLY A 263 5.08 -7.80 14.10
CA GLY A 263 6.29 -8.63 13.94
C GLY A 263 6.08 -9.96 13.22
N ILE A 264 4.92 -10.20 12.61
CA ILE A 264 4.66 -11.41 11.84
C ILE A 264 5.23 -11.26 10.43
N ALA A 265 6.07 -12.23 10.02
CA ALA A 265 6.58 -12.30 8.65
C ALA A 265 5.44 -12.37 7.65
N THR A 266 5.36 -11.39 6.75
CA THR A 266 4.22 -11.29 5.82
C THR A 266 4.71 -10.92 4.42
N TYR A 267 4.35 -11.73 3.44
CA TYR A 267 4.65 -11.52 2.04
C TYR A 267 3.34 -11.33 1.26
N GLY A 268 3.29 -10.25 0.45
CA GLY A 268 2.21 -10.08 -0.54
C GLY A 268 2.53 -10.92 -1.76
N PHE A 269 1.69 -11.91 -2.07
CA PHE A 269 1.96 -12.86 -3.13
C PHE A 269 0.69 -13.35 -3.83
N SER A 270 0.65 -13.21 -5.15
CA SER A 270 -0.38 -13.78 -6.02
C SER A 270 0.30 -14.53 -7.17
N PRO A 271 0.05 -15.83 -7.37
CA PRO A 271 0.67 -16.62 -8.42
C PRO A 271 -0.01 -16.35 -9.77
N ILE A 272 0.08 -15.12 -10.22
CA ILE A 272 -0.48 -14.63 -11.49
C ILE A 272 0.67 -14.13 -12.36
N SER A 273 0.98 -14.88 -13.43
CA SER A 273 1.99 -14.52 -14.43
C SER A 273 1.35 -14.23 -15.79
N ARG A 274 2.11 -13.66 -16.74
CA ARG A 274 1.66 -13.37 -18.12
C ARG A 274 0.35 -12.61 -18.19
N THR A 275 0.08 -11.79 -17.18
CA THR A 275 -1.19 -11.08 -17.01
C THR A 275 -0.90 -9.63 -16.65
N PRO A 276 -1.39 -8.65 -17.41
CA PRO A 276 -1.24 -7.26 -17.05
C PRO A 276 -2.02 -6.97 -15.75
N ASN A 277 -1.44 -6.13 -14.88
CA ASN A 277 -2.13 -5.72 -13.67
C ASN A 277 -3.35 -4.86 -14.02
N ARG A 278 -4.53 -5.38 -13.71
CA ARG A 278 -5.85 -4.77 -13.97
C ARG A 278 -6.68 -4.62 -12.68
N GLN A 279 -6.04 -4.69 -11.51
CA GLN A 279 -6.72 -4.42 -10.25
C GLN A 279 -7.47 -3.08 -10.33
N HIS A 280 -8.70 -3.04 -9.81
CA HIS A 280 -9.63 -1.88 -9.85
C HIS A 280 -10.06 -1.40 -11.25
N SER A 281 -9.63 -2.06 -12.33
CA SER A 281 -10.05 -1.72 -13.69
C SER A 281 -11.42 -2.31 -14.03
N THR A 282 -12.11 -1.71 -15.00
CA THR A 282 -13.42 -2.20 -15.47
C THR A 282 -13.33 -3.51 -16.26
N ASN A 283 -12.14 -3.82 -16.79
CA ASN A 283 -11.83 -5.01 -17.57
C ASN A 283 -10.81 -5.90 -16.87
N GLU A 284 -10.90 -6.02 -15.55
CA GLU A 284 -10.13 -6.96 -14.75
C GLU A 284 -10.39 -8.40 -15.21
N PHE A 285 -9.33 -9.17 -15.43
CA PHE A 285 -9.43 -10.55 -15.90
C PHE A 285 -8.28 -11.43 -15.42
N LEU A 286 -8.50 -12.71 -15.40
CA LEU A 286 -7.49 -13.75 -15.20
C LEU A 286 -7.73 -14.91 -16.15
N ASN A 287 -6.67 -15.38 -16.79
CA ASN A 287 -6.76 -16.56 -17.65
C ASN A 287 -6.97 -17.84 -16.80
N ALA A 288 -7.88 -18.70 -17.22
CA ALA A 288 -8.21 -19.94 -16.50
C ALA A 288 -7.00 -20.88 -16.32
N GLN A 289 -6.06 -20.90 -17.26
CA GLN A 289 -4.85 -21.72 -17.12
C GLN A 289 -3.92 -21.16 -16.07
N GLU A 290 -3.73 -19.83 -16.01
CA GLU A 290 -2.95 -19.17 -14.97
C GLU A 290 -3.61 -19.36 -13.59
N PHE A 291 -4.94 -19.28 -13.51
CA PHE A 291 -5.68 -19.62 -12.29
C PHE A 291 -5.38 -21.05 -11.80
N CYS A 292 -5.46 -22.04 -12.69
CA CYS A 292 -5.18 -23.44 -12.35
C CYS A 292 -3.70 -23.69 -11.96
N LYS A 293 -2.76 -22.99 -12.60
CA LYS A 293 -1.34 -23.02 -12.19
C LYS A 293 -1.17 -22.49 -10.77
N GLY A 294 -1.86 -21.40 -10.42
CA GLY A 294 -1.81 -20.81 -9.08
C GLY A 294 -2.22 -21.78 -7.97
N ILE A 295 -3.19 -22.67 -8.22
CA ILE A 295 -3.57 -23.71 -7.27
C ILE A 295 -2.37 -24.61 -6.94
N ARG A 296 -1.61 -25.06 -7.95
CA ARG A 296 -0.42 -25.91 -7.76
C ARG A 296 0.69 -25.18 -7.01
N VAL A 297 0.86 -23.88 -7.28
CA VAL A 297 1.83 -23.06 -6.55
C VAL A 297 1.49 -23.01 -5.06
N TYR A 298 0.22 -22.78 -4.73
CA TYR A 298 -0.22 -22.77 -3.34
C TYR A 298 -0.15 -24.15 -2.68
N GLU A 299 -0.35 -25.25 -3.40
CA GLU A 299 -0.10 -26.58 -2.85
C GLU A 299 1.36 -26.73 -2.37
N GLU A 300 2.34 -26.29 -3.17
CA GLU A 300 3.76 -26.36 -2.80
C GLU A 300 4.12 -25.42 -1.66
N ILE A 301 3.57 -24.20 -1.64
CA ILE A 301 3.79 -23.25 -0.54
C ILE A 301 3.18 -23.78 0.76
N ILE A 302 1.96 -24.28 0.73
CA ILE A 302 1.29 -24.87 1.90
C ILE A 302 2.09 -26.04 2.43
N LYS A 303 2.55 -26.96 1.58
CA LYS A 303 3.43 -28.07 1.99
C LYS A 303 4.68 -27.56 2.68
N ALA A 304 5.38 -26.58 2.07
CA ALA A 304 6.62 -26.05 2.59
C ALA A 304 6.44 -25.39 3.97
N TYR A 305 5.49 -24.49 4.08
CA TYR A 305 5.23 -23.73 5.32
C TYR A 305 4.72 -24.63 6.46
N THR A 306 3.80 -25.54 6.15
CA THR A 306 3.17 -26.37 7.18
C THR A 306 3.96 -27.61 7.57
N SER A 307 5.00 -27.99 6.80
CA SER A 307 5.92 -29.06 7.17
C SER A 307 7.18 -28.55 7.88
N TYR A 308 7.37 -27.24 8.02
CA TYR A 308 8.55 -26.67 8.66
C TYR A 308 8.50 -26.88 10.18
N SER A 309 9.53 -27.59 10.71
CA SER A 309 9.64 -27.95 12.13
C SER A 309 10.62 -27.05 12.92
N GLY A 310 11.34 -26.15 12.25
CA GLY A 310 12.23 -25.18 12.89
C GLY A 310 11.42 -24.01 13.46
N LEU A 311 11.52 -23.77 14.75
CA LEU A 311 11.01 -22.71 15.66
C LEU A 311 10.33 -23.27 16.86
#